data_3f10d4a896a8288a4a43adbd01105663
#
_entry.id   3f10d4a896a8288a4a43adbd01105663
#
_cell.length_a   1.000
_cell.length_b   1.000
_cell.length_c   1.000
_cell.angle_alpha   90.00
_cell.angle_beta   90.00
_cell.angle_gamma   90.00
#
_symmetry.space_group_name_H-M   'P 1'
#
loop_
_entity.id
_entity.type
_entity.pdbx_description
1 polymer ?
#
loop_
_entity_poly.entity_id
_entity_poly.type
_entity_poly.pdbx_seq_one_letter_code
_entity_poly.pdbx_strand_id
1 'polypeptide(L)'
;MSEEMKLVKPSVEYLDSYLGCLRRGVDLIRYRESETPLTNEIEEISNDVTKFFKQTFNMTGGGEPVKMDDGTFVERLPSITWWLWDGEFCGRIQFRWQHNTVELPPYCLGHIGYGVVPWKRNKGYAKKAL
;
A
#
# COMPACT_ATOMS: atom_id res chain seq x y z
N MET A 1 -14.44 -4.89 -21.96
CA MET A 1 -14.76 -3.68 -21.18
C MET A 1 -14.09 -3.78 -19.82
N SER A 2 -13.46 -2.69 -19.39
CA SER A 2 -12.93 -2.62 -18.05
C SER A 2 -14.05 -2.39 -17.04
N GLU A 3 -13.91 -2.98 -15.87
CA GLU A 3 -14.83 -2.73 -14.77
C GLU A 3 -14.68 -1.28 -14.29
N GLU A 4 -15.75 -0.74 -13.70
CA GLU A 4 -15.65 0.54 -13.02
C GLU A 4 -14.75 0.41 -11.81
N MET A 5 -13.87 1.40 -11.58
CA MET A 5 -12.95 1.40 -10.47
C MET A 5 -13.69 1.49 -9.13
N LYS A 6 -13.34 0.61 -8.20
CA LYS A 6 -13.88 0.58 -6.84
C LYS A 6 -12.75 0.36 -5.84
N LEU A 7 -13.02 0.67 -4.59
CA LEU A 7 -12.11 0.36 -3.48
C LEU A 7 -12.44 -1.03 -2.97
N VAL A 8 -11.40 -1.85 -2.78
CA VAL A 8 -11.54 -3.18 -2.20
C VAL A 8 -10.59 -3.35 -1.02
N LYS A 9 -11.01 -4.14 -0.05
CA LYS A 9 -10.13 -4.52 1.05
C LYS A 9 -9.07 -5.48 0.51
N PRO A 10 -7.77 -5.24 0.77
CA PRO A 10 -6.73 -6.18 0.36
C PRO A 10 -7.03 -7.58 0.85
N SER A 11 -7.04 -8.55 -0.06
CA SER A 11 -7.34 -9.94 0.24
C SER A 11 -6.69 -10.86 -0.77
N VAL A 12 -6.73 -12.16 -0.50
CA VAL A 12 -6.06 -13.17 -1.32
C VAL A 12 -6.58 -13.20 -2.76
N GLU A 13 -7.85 -12.88 -2.98
CA GLU A 13 -8.43 -12.88 -4.33
C GLU A 13 -7.85 -11.80 -5.25
N TYR A 14 -7.26 -10.75 -4.67
CA TYR A 14 -6.67 -9.62 -5.41
C TYR A 14 -5.13 -9.69 -5.41
N LEU A 15 -4.55 -10.63 -4.66
CA LEU A 15 -3.12 -10.66 -4.40
C LEU A 15 -2.27 -10.87 -5.64
N ASP A 16 -2.66 -11.76 -6.54
CA ASP A 16 -1.86 -12.05 -7.73
C ASP A 16 -1.67 -10.82 -8.61
N SER A 17 -2.70 -10.00 -8.76
CA SER A 17 -2.61 -8.77 -9.53
C SER A 17 -1.68 -7.75 -8.86
N TYR A 18 -1.73 -7.64 -7.52
CA TYR A 18 -0.81 -6.80 -6.77
C TYR A 18 0.64 -7.26 -6.93
N LEU A 19 0.90 -8.57 -6.78
CA LEU A 19 2.23 -9.11 -6.97
C LEU A 19 2.74 -8.91 -8.39
N GLY A 20 1.84 -8.92 -9.37
CA GLY A 20 2.18 -8.61 -10.76
C GLY A 20 2.75 -7.20 -10.92
N CYS A 21 2.24 -6.24 -10.17
CA CYS A 21 2.79 -4.88 -10.16
C CYS A 21 4.21 -4.85 -9.58
N LEU A 22 4.44 -5.59 -8.50
CA LEU A 22 5.78 -5.69 -7.92
C LEU A 22 6.77 -6.35 -8.89
N ARG A 23 6.33 -7.36 -9.65
CA ARG A 23 7.15 -7.98 -10.70
C ARG A 23 7.53 -6.99 -11.80
N ARG A 24 6.72 -5.98 -12.02
CA ARG A 24 6.99 -4.91 -12.98
C ARG A 24 7.81 -3.76 -12.37
N GLY A 25 8.23 -3.89 -11.11
CA GLY A 25 9.09 -2.92 -10.45
C GLY A 25 8.37 -1.73 -9.81
N VAL A 26 7.06 -1.79 -9.66
CA VAL A 26 6.28 -0.69 -9.05
C VAL A 26 6.11 -0.94 -7.55
N ASP A 27 6.64 -0.02 -6.74
CA ASP A 27 6.51 -0.05 -5.28
C ASP A 27 5.67 1.16 -4.84
N LEU A 28 4.39 0.92 -4.58
CA LEU A 28 3.49 2.00 -4.16
C LEU A 28 3.60 2.31 -2.67
N ILE A 29 4.31 1.49 -1.89
CA ILE A 29 4.57 1.77 -0.48
C ILE A 29 5.63 2.85 -0.35
N ARG A 30 6.68 2.77 -1.17
CA ARG A 30 7.78 3.73 -1.18
C ARG A 30 7.70 4.72 -2.33
N TYR A 31 6.63 4.65 -3.13
CA TYR A 31 6.36 5.54 -4.27
C TYR A 31 7.52 5.61 -5.26
N ARG A 32 8.07 4.45 -5.60
CA ARG A 32 9.17 4.37 -6.57
C ARG A 32 8.89 3.31 -7.63
N GLU A 33 9.54 3.48 -8.78
CA GLU A 33 9.47 2.54 -9.88
C GLU A 33 10.88 2.07 -10.20
N SER A 34 11.03 0.79 -10.50
CA SER A 34 12.29 0.17 -10.84
C SER A 34 12.15 -0.57 -12.16
N GLU A 35 13.24 -0.68 -12.90
CA GLU A 35 13.27 -1.48 -14.13
C GLU A 35 13.33 -2.98 -13.82
N THR A 36 13.63 -3.34 -12.56
CA THR A 36 13.73 -4.73 -12.13
C THR A 36 12.60 -5.11 -11.18
N PRO A 37 12.19 -6.38 -11.15
CA PRO A 37 11.19 -6.85 -10.20
C PRO A 37 11.60 -6.62 -8.75
N LEU A 38 10.61 -6.38 -7.89
CA LEU A 38 10.83 -6.22 -6.45
C LEU A 38 10.80 -7.60 -5.78
N THR A 39 11.82 -8.40 -6.06
CA THR A 39 11.86 -9.81 -5.69
C THR A 39 11.79 -10.05 -4.19
N ASN A 40 12.51 -9.24 -3.39
CA ASN A 40 12.52 -9.39 -1.94
C ASN A 40 11.14 -9.14 -1.33
N GLU A 41 10.45 -8.11 -1.79
CA GLU A 41 9.12 -7.79 -1.33
C GLU A 41 8.12 -8.89 -1.69
N ILE A 42 8.22 -9.44 -2.90
CA ILE A 42 7.38 -10.55 -3.35
C ILE A 42 7.59 -11.77 -2.45
N GLU A 43 8.85 -12.10 -2.15
CA GLU A 43 9.18 -13.24 -1.28
C GLU A 43 8.67 -13.04 0.14
N GLU A 44 8.83 -11.86 0.72
CA GLU A 44 8.33 -11.56 2.06
C GLU A 44 6.81 -11.75 2.15
N ILE A 45 6.08 -11.22 1.18
CA ILE A 45 4.62 -11.33 1.14
C ILE A 45 4.22 -12.80 0.96
N SER A 46 4.87 -13.51 0.05
CA SER A 46 4.54 -14.91 -0.26
C SER A 46 4.85 -15.86 0.91
N ASN A 47 5.87 -15.52 1.70
CA ASN A 47 6.25 -16.36 2.85
C ASN A 47 5.28 -16.19 4.04
N ASP A 48 4.63 -15.05 4.16
CA ASP A 48 3.65 -14.82 5.24
C ASP A 48 2.54 -13.88 4.77
N VAL A 49 1.63 -14.44 4.02
CA VAL A 49 0.48 -13.72 3.46
C VAL A 49 -0.45 -13.19 4.56
N THR A 50 -0.64 -13.97 5.63
CA THR A 50 -1.48 -13.56 6.75
C THR A 50 -0.94 -12.30 7.43
N LYS A 51 0.37 -12.25 7.67
CA LYS A 51 1.03 -11.09 8.26
C LYS A 51 0.87 -9.87 7.36
N PHE A 52 1.05 -10.05 6.05
CA PHE A 52 0.89 -8.97 5.08
C PHE A 52 -0.51 -8.35 5.17
N PHE A 53 -1.55 -9.16 5.14
CA PHE A 53 -2.92 -8.64 5.21
C PHE A 53 -3.27 -8.02 6.56
N LYS A 54 -2.73 -8.54 7.65
CA LYS A 54 -2.91 -7.90 8.97
C LYS A 54 -2.39 -6.48 9.00
N GLN A 55 -1.29 -6.21 8.30
CA GLN A 55 -0.71 -4.88 8.24
C GLN A 55 -1.53 -3.89 7.38
N THR A 56 -2.35 -4.37 6.47
CA THR A 56 -3.21 -3.50 5.66
C THR A 56 -4.39 -2.92 6.45
N PHE A 57 -4.76 -3.56 7.56
CA PHE A 57 -5.83 -3.09 8.45
C PHE A 57 -5.34 -3.13 9.90
N ASN A 58 -4.38 -2.29 10.20
CA ASN A 58 -3.71 -2.24 11.51
C ASN A 58 -4.23 -1.08 12.34
N MET A 59 -5.42 -1.23 12.91
CA MET A 59 -6.10 -0.15 13.62
C MET A 59 -5.49 0.20 14.98
N THR A 60 -4.65 -0.67 15.52
CA THR A 60 -4.03 -0.43 16.83
C THR A 60 -2.56 0.01 16.74
N GLY A 61 -1.93 -0.12 15.57
CA GLY A 61 -0.55 0.28 15.37
C GLY A 61 0.50 -0.72 15.85
N GLY A 62 0.16 -1.95 16.06
CA GLY A 62 1.12 -2.99 16.47
C GLY A 62 1.90 -3.58 15.32
N GLY A 63 2.79 -4.50 15.64
CA GLY A 63 3.58 -5.26 14.68
C GLY A 63 5.03 -4.81 14.62
N GLU A 64 5.73 -5.26 13.59
CA GLU A 64 7.15 -4.94 13.43
C GLU A 64 7.38 -3.46 13.18
N PRO A 65 8.44 -2.86 13.78
CA PRO A 65 8.81 -1.49 13.46
C PRO A 65 9.10 -1.31 11.98
N VAL A 66 8.85 -0.10 11.49
CA VAL A 66 9.12 0.27 10.10
C VAL A 66 10.57 0.71 9.97
N LYS A 67 11.30 0.11 9.03
CA LYS A 67 12.68 0.51 8.73
C LYS A 67 12.64 1.71 7.78
N MET A 68 13.30 2.77 8.19
CA MET A 68 13.45 3.99 7.39
C MET A 68 14.63 3.86 6.43
N ASP A 69 14.70 4.74 5.44
CA ASP A 69 15.77 4.70 4.43
C ASP A 69 17.17 4.94 5.00
N ASP A 70 17.25 5.64 6.13
CA ASP A 70 18.52 5.86 6.85
C ASP A 70 18.94 4.69 7.74
N GLY A 71 18.19 3.60 7.76
CA GLY A 71 18.46 2.41 8.56
C GLY A 71 17.86 2.43 9.96
N THR A 72 17.26 3.54 10.39
CA THR A 72 16.59 3.62 11.69
C THR A 72 15.23 2.93 11.65
N PHE A 73 14.70 2.57 12.84
CA PHE A 73 13.40 1.97 12.99
C PHE A 73 12.47 2.90 13.75
N VAL A 74 11.20 2.96 13.32
CA VAL A 74 10.16 3.74 13.98
C VAL A 74 8.94 2.86 14.24
N GLU A 75 8.14 3.22 15.24
CA GLU A 75 6.91 2.50 15.54
C GLU A 75 5.93 2.58 14.37
N ARG A 76 5.25 1.46 14.12
CA ARG A 76 4.23 1.39 13.08
C ARG A 76 2.97 2.11 13.56
N LEU A 77 2.53 3.10 12.78
CA LEU A 77 1.28 3.80 13.08
C LEU A 77 0.05 2.95 12.77
N PRO A 78 -1.06 3.16 13.48
CA PRO A 78 -2.34 2.63 13.04
C PRO A 78 -2.62 3.06 11.61
N SER A 79 -3.12 2.14 10.79
CA SER A 79 -3.38 2.44 9.38
C SER A 79 -4.43 1.51 8.78
N ILE A 80 -5.10 2.00 7.76
CA ILE A 80 -6.01 1.22 6.93
C ILE A 80 -5.63 1.46 5.48
N THR A 81 -5.46 0.37 4.72
CA THR A 81 -5.15 0.43 3.30
C THR A 81 -6.31 -0.15 2.50
N TRP A 82 -6.72 0.56 1.46
CA TRP A 82 -7.65 0.07 0.45
C TRP A 82 -6.93 -0.03 -0.88
N TRP A 83 -7.26 -1.04 -1.68
CA TRP A 83 -6.76 -1.18 -3.03
C TRP A 83 -7.78 -0.65 -4.04
N LEU A 84 -7.28 -0.01 -5.09
CA LEU A 84 -8.07 0.45 -6.22
C LEU A 84 -8.13 -0.68 -7.24
N TRP A 85 -9.34 -1.02 -7.66
CA TRP A 85 -9.60 -2.20 -8.48
C TRP A 85 -10.57 -1.89 -9.62
N ASP A 86 -10.17 -2.22 -10.85
CA ASP A 86 -11.04 -2.09 -12.04
C ASP A 86 -11.09 -3.39 -12.86
N GLY A 87 -10.94 -4.53 -12.20
CA GLY A 87 -10.71 -5.84 -12.80
C GLY A 87 -9.28 -6.30 -12.61
N GLU A 88 -8.39 -5.38 -12.24
CA GLU A 88 -7.02 -5.66 -11.83
C GLU A 88 -6.56 -4.56 -10.87
N PHE A 89 -5.40 -4.78 -10.24
CA PHE A 89 -4.86 -3.81 -9.28
C PHE A 89 -4.47 -2.52 -9.99
N CYS A 90 -4.99 -1.40 -9.49
CA CYS A 90 -4.73 -0.07 -10.06
C CYS A 90 -3.88 0.82 -9.18
N GLY A 91 -3.91 0.58 -7.87
CA GLY A 91 -3.22 1.42 -6.92
C GLY A 91 -3.73 1.20 -5.51
N ARG A 92 -3.33 2.09 -4.63
CA ARG A 92 -3.75 2.02 -3.23
C ARG A 92 -4.01 3.40 -2.66
N ILE A 93 -4.83 3.43 -1.60
CA ILE A 93 -4.99 4.59 -0.74
C ILE A 93 -4.84 4.10 0.70
N GLN A 94 -4.09 4.83 1.51
CA GLN A 94 -3.84 4.46 2.90
C GLN A 94 -4.13 5.64 3.80
N PHE A 95 -4.82 5.38 4.91
CA PHE A 95 -5.06 6.34 5.97
C PHE A 95 -4.22 5.92 7.17
N ARG A 96 -3.52 6.89 7.80
CA ARG A 96 -2.72 6.66 9.01
C ARG A 96 -3.02 7.75 10.02
N TRP A 97 -2.89 7.39 11.29
CA TRP A 97 -3.18 8.30 12.40
C TRP A 97 -2.32 7.95 13.61
N GLN A 98 -2.35 8.81 14.61
CA GLN A 98 -1.72 8.60 15.89
C GLN A 98 -2.80 8.69 16.97
N HIS A 99 -2.78 7.76 17.93
CA HIS A 99 -3.81 7.72 18.97
C HIS A 99 -3.85 9.00 19.80
N ASN A 100 -5.05 9.45 20.14
CA ASN A 100 -5.32 10.58 21.03
C ASN A 100 -4.80 11.93 20.53
N THR A 101 -4.48 12.08 19.26
CA THR A 101 -4.05 13.35 18.70
C THR A 101 -4.38 13.40 17.20
N VAL A 102 -4.51 14.62 16.68
CA VAL A 102 -4.67 14.85 15.23
C VAL A 102 -3.30 15.05 14.57
N GLU A 103 -2.23 15.07 15.34
CA GLU A 103 -0.87 15.27 14.84
C GLU A 103 -0.24 13.95 14.42
N LEU A 104 0.74 14.02 13.52
CA LEU A 104 1.56 12.89 13.12
C LEU A 104 3.00 13.10 13.59
N PRO A 105 3.77 11.99 13.84
CA PRO A 105 5.18 12.12 14.13
C PRO A 105 5.95 12.75 12.96
N PRO A 106 7.11 13.38 13.22
CA PRO A 106 7.88 14.06 12.15
C PRO A 106 8.26 13.19 10.95
N TYR A 107 8.40 11.87 11.15
CA TYR A 107 8.77 10.95 10.08
C TYR A 107 7.59 10.60 9.14
N CYS A 108 6.37 11.01 9.47
CA CYS A 108 5.18 10.72 8.68
C CYS A 108 4.70 11.98 7.98
N LEU A 109 4.75 12.00 6.67
CA LEU A 109 4.49 13.21 5.86
C LEU A 109 3.01 13.56 5.68
N GLY A 110 2.07 12.69 6.06
CA GLY A 110 0.66 12.98 5.92
C GLY A 110 -0.24 11.87 6.41
N HIS A 111 -1.51 12.19 6.67
CA HIS A 111 -2.52 11.25 7.11
C HIS A 111 -3.00 10.33 5.98
N ILE A 112 -2.91 10.79 4.74
CA ILE A 112 -3.36 10.05 3.57
C ILE A 112 -2.19 9.89 2.61
N GLY A 113 -1.92 8.64 2.22
CA GLY A 113 -0.99 8.35 1.14
C GLY A 113 -1.73 7.61 0.03
N TYR A 114 -1.43 7.91 -1.21
CA TYR A 114 -2.05 7.20 -2.33
C TYR A 114 -1.09 7.12 -3.50
N GLY A 115 -1.33 6.13 -4.36
CA GLY A 115 -0.57 5.99 -5.59
C GLY A 115 -1.33 5.11 -6.57
N VAL A 116 -1.18 5.43 -7.86
CA VAL A 116 -1.79 4.70 -8.96
C VAL A 116 -0.67 4.15 -9.83
N VAL A 117 -0.78 2.88 -10.25
CA VAL A 117 0.23 2.29 -11.13
C VAL A 117 0.30 3.07 -12.46
N PRO A 118 1.49 3.15 -13.09
CA PRO A 118 1.67 4.01 -14.27
C PRO A 118 0.66 3.78 -15.40
N TRP A 119 0.31 2.53 -15.67
CA TRP A 119 -0.59 2.18 -16.76
C TRP A 119 -2.08 2.39 -16.45
N LYS A 120 -2.39 2.87 -15.25
CA LYS A 120 -3.75 3.24 -14.85
C LYS A 120 -3.88 4.72 -14.53
N ARG A 121 -2.83 5.50 -14.76
CA ARG A 121 -2.86 6.95 -14.56
C ARG A 121 -3.69 7.66 -15.63
N ASN A 122 -4.07 8.90 -15.37
CA ASN A 122 -4.86 9.74 -16.27
C ASN A 122 -6.27 9.22 -16.52
N LYS A 123 -6.81 8.43 -15.59
CA LYS A 123 -8.19 7.92 -15.62
C LYS A 123 -9.05 8.49 -14.50
N GLY A 124 -8.49 9.39 -13.69
CA GLY A 124 -9.21 9.99 -12.56
C GLY A 124 -9.36 9.08 -11.34
N TYR A 125 -8.60 7.99 -11.26
CA TYR A 125 -8.75 7.00 -10.19
C TYR A 125 -8.38 7.54 -8.82
N ALA A 126 -7.28 8.30 -8.71
CA ALA A 126 -6.88 8.90 -7.44
C ALA A 126 -7.96 9.86 -6.92
N LYS A 127 -8.50 10.70 -7.79
CA LYS A 127 -9.56 11.64 -7.45
C LYS A 127 -10.83 10.91 -7.01
N LYS A 128 -11.19 9.82 -7.70
CA LYS A 128 -12.36 9.02 -7.35
C LYS A 128 -12.19 8.30 -6.01
N ALA A 129 -10.97 7.87 -5.67
CA ALA A 129 -10.68 7.19 -4.41
C ALA A 129 -10.75 8.14 -3.21
N LEU A 130 -10.44 9.40 -3.42
CA LEU A 130 -10.53 10.41 -2.36
C LEU A 130 -11.97 10.90 -2.22
#